data_7f7b5be3f6f04faf895b97f7c25ef269
#
_entry.id   7f7b5be3f6f04faf895b97f7c25ef269
#
_cell.length_a   1.000
_cell.length_b   1.000
_cell.length_c   1.000
_cell.angle_alpha   90.00
_cell.angle_beta   90.00
_cell.angle_gamma   90.00
#
_symmetry.space_group_name_H-M   'P 1'
#
loop_
_entity.id
_entity.type
_entity.pdbx_description
1 polymer ?
#
loop_
_entity_poly.entity_id
_entity_poly.type
_entity_poly.pdbx_seq_one_letter_code
_entity_poly.pdbx_strand_id
1 'polypeptide(L)'
;MKLIFVCTGNTCRSPMAESIAQSVFNKLDITIESRGIFAMEQQSISKLSEEILNENDLPQPSLTQSFSREDIDANIILTMSKSHKDIILSQYVTDALPNVFTLSEFVGEVDDIYDPYGGDKFTYQQTFNQIYDLIMKIDPKVLLENYI
;
A
#
# COMPACT_ATOMS: atom_id res chain seq x y z
N MET A 1 12.46 -7.88 -7.06
CA MET A 1 11.79 -6.59 -7.08
C MET A 1 10.96 -6.42 -5.81
N LYS A 2 10.98 -5.24 -5.21
CA LYS A 2 10.24 -4.95 -3.99
C LYS A 2 9.29 -3.77 -4.18
N LEU A 3 8.02 -3.98 -3.83
CA LEU A 3 6.94 -2.99 -3.88
C LEU A 3 6.42 -2.78 -2.45
N ILE A 4 6.34 -1.53 -2.00
CA ILE A 4 5.84 -1.20 -0.66
C ILE A 4 4.62 -0.27 -0.78
N PHE A 5 3.54 -0.63 -0.11
CA PHE A 5 2.37 0.24 0.08
C PHE A 5 2.47 0.96 1.42
N VAL A 6 2.13 2.25 1.45
CA VAL A 6 2.27 3.07 2.65
C VAL A 6 1.00 3.85 2.97
N CYS A 7 0.56 3.78 4.22
CA CYS A 7 -0.51 4.63 4.76
C CYS A 7 -0.07 5.21 6.10
N THR A 8 -1.00 5.69 6.92
CA THR A 8 -0.66 6.30 8.22
C THR A 8 -0.24 5.25 9.25
N GLY A 9 -1.18 4.40 9.66
CA GLY A 9 -0.98 3.47 10.77
C GLY A 9 -0.65 2.04 10.38
N ASN A 10 -0.65 1.72 9.10
CA ASN A 10 -0.45 0.35 8.59
C ASN A 10 -1.48 -0.65 9.14
N THR A 11 -2.70 -0.18 9.45
CA THR A 11 -3.75 -1.03 10.00
C THR A 11 -4.94 -1.23 9.06
N CYS A 12 -5.13 -0.35 8.08
CA CYS A 12 -6.32 -0.37 7.21
C CYS A 12 -5.94 -0.40 5.74
N ARG A 13 -5.60 0.75 5.15
CA ARG A 13 -5.43 0.90 3.70
C ARG A 13 -4.25 0.12 3.14
N SER A 14 -3.05 0.33 3.68
CA SER A 14 -1.86 -0.32 3.13
C SER A 14 -1.84 -1.84 3.35
N PRO A 15 -2.35 -2.40 4.47
CA PRO A 15 -2.46 -3.85 4.60
C PRO A 15 -3.44 -4.46 3.59
N MET A 16 -4.56 -3.80 3.33
CA MET A 16 -5.48 -4.28 2.30
C MET A 16 -4.85 -4.25 0.92
N ALA A 17 -4.10 -3.18 0.60
CA ALA A 17 -3.37 -3.10 -0.66
C ALA A 17 -2.31 -4.19 -0.79
N GLU A 18 -1.54 -4.45 0.27
CA GLU A 18 -0.55 -5.54 0.31
C GLU A 18 -1.21 -6.88 -0.04
N SER A 19 -2.30 -7.21 0.63
CA SER A 19 -3.01 -8.48 0.45
C SER A 19 -3.58 -8.63 -0.97
N ILE A 20 -4.23 -7.59 -1.48
CA ILE A 20 -4.78 -7.58 -2.83
C ILE A 20 -3.67 -7.79 -3.86
N ALA A 21 -2.59 -7.02 -3.75
CA ALA A 21 -1.48 -7.08 -4.70
C ALA A 21 -0.76 -8.42 -4.65
N GLN A 22 -0.58 -9.00 -3.47
CA GLN A 22 0.00 -10.35 -3.33
C GLN A 22 -0.83 -11.38 -4.09
N SER A 23 -2.15 -11.26 -4.06
CA SER A 23 -3.04 -12.16 -4.80
C SER A 23 -2.99 -11.90 -6.30
N VAL A 24 -3.10 -10.63 -6.71
CA VAL A 24 -3.14 -10.24 -8.14
C VAL A 24 -1.83 -10.56 -8.84
N PHE A 25 -0.71 -10.34 -8.17
CA PHE A 25 0.63 -10.51 -8.74
C PHE A 25 1.35 -11.78 -8.27
N ASN A 26 0.59 -12.79 -7.84
CA ASN A 26 1.14 -14.00 -7.22
C ASN A 26 2.07 -14.82 -8.13
N LYS A 27 1.98 -14.63 -9.45
CA LYS A 27 2.84 -15.34 -10.42
C LYS A 27 4.09 -14.55 -10.78
N LEU A 28 4.24 -13.35 -10.26
CA LEU A 28 5.40 -12.49 -10.55
C LEU A 28 6.42 -12.60 -9.41
N ASP A 29 7.68 -12.41 -9.75
CA ASP A 29 8.77 -12.40 -8.75
C ASP A 29 8.84 -11.00 -8.12
N ILE A 30 7.85 -10.68 -7.31
CA ILE A 30 7.73 -9.40 -6.61
C ILE A 30 7.50 -9.65 -5.13
N THR A 31 8.35 -9.06 -4.28
CA THR A 31 8.11 -9.00 -2.85
C THR A 31 7.21 -7.80 -2.56
N ILE A 32 6.06 -8.04 -1.94
CA ILE A 32 5.08 -7.00 -1.66
C ILE A 32 4.91 -6.86 -0.15
N GLU A 33 5.12 -5.65 0.36
CA GLU A 33 5.01 -5.34 1.79
C GLU A 33 4.21 -4.06 1.99
N SER A 34 3.88 -3.75 3.23
CA SER A 34 3.22 -2.49 3.59
C SER A 34 3.85 -1.89 4.83
N ARG A 35 3.73 -0.56 4.97
CA ARG A 35 4.28 0.22 6.07
C ARG A 35 3.33 1.34 6.46
N GLY A 36 3.54 1.92 7.64
CA GLY A 36 2.84 3.12 8.07
C GLY A 36 3.81 4.23 8.45
N ILE A 37 3.46 5.46 8.11
CA ILE A 37 4.28 6.63 8.46
C ILE A 37 4.37 6.79 9.99
N PHE A 38 3.28 6.49 10.70
CA PHE A 38 3.19 6.56 12.15
C PHE A 38 2.63 5.25 12.71
N ALA A 39 3.13 4.10 12.25
CA ALA A 39 2.67 2.80 12.69
C ALA A 39 3.29 2.42 14.04
N MET A 40 2.50 1.73 14.85
CA MET A 40 3.04 0.98 15.99
C MET A 40 3.57 -0.36 15.46
N GLU A 41 4.73 -0.79 15.96
CA GLU A 41 5.38 -1.99 15.48
C GLU A 41 4.65 -3.27 15.93
N GLN A 42 4.59 -4.26 15.04
CA GLN A 42 4.18 -5.62 15.32
C GLN A 42 2.78 -5.76 15.92
N GLN A 43 1.84 -4.92 15.48
CA GLN A 43 0.44 -5.03 15.87
C GLN A 43 -0.37 -5.73 14.78
N SER A 44 -1.52 -6.25 15.15
CA SER A 44 -2.47 -6.79 14.16
C SER A 44 -3.13 -5.66 13.40
N ILE A 45 -3.50 -5.92 12.15
CA ILE A 45 -4.31 -4.98 11.36
C ILE A 45 -5.69 -4.82 12.01
N SER A 46 -6.44 -3.80 11.58
CA SER A 46 -7.77 -3.57 12.13
C SER A 46 -8.68 -4.78 11.88
N LYS A 47 -9.60 -5.02 12.81
CA LYS A 47 -10.52 -6.15 12.72
C LYS A 47 -11.38 -6.12 11.46
N LEU A 48 -11.86 -4.94 11.07
CA LEU A 48 -12.67 -4.81 9.86
C LEU A 48 -11.86 -5.07 8.60
N SER A 49 -10.59 -4.67 8.55
CA SER A 49 -9.70 -5.01 7.44
C SER A 49 -9.51 -6.54 7.35
N GLU A 50 -9.26 -7.19 8.48
CA GLU A 50 -9.12 -8.65 8.55
C GLU A 50 -10.37 -9.35 8.05
N GLU A 51 -11.55 -8.92 8.50
CA GLU A 51 -12.83 -9.51 8.08
C GLU A 51 -13.05 -9.41 6.58
N ILE A 52 -12.79 -8.24 6.00
CA ILE A 52 -12.96 -8.02 4.56
C ILE A 52 -12.00 -8.88 3.75
N LEU A 53 -10.74 -8.99 4.18
CA LEU A 53 -9.78 -9.85 3.50
C LEU A 53 -10.21 -11.31 3.56
N ASN A 54 -10.67 -11.79 4.71
CA ASN A 54 -11.17 -13.16 4.86
C ASN A 54 -12.39 -13.43 3.97
N GLU A 55 -13.32 -12.49 3.90
CA GLU A 55 -14.53 -12.63 3.07
C GLU A 55 -14.21 -12.68 1.57
N ASN A 56 -13.08 -12.14 1.15
CA ASN A 56 -12.64 -12.15 -0.24
C ASN A 56 -11.59 -13.22 -0.53
N ASP A 57 -11.35 -14.13 0.41
CA ASP A 57 -10.37 -15.21 0.29
C ASP A 57 -8.96 -14.71 -0.03
N LEU A 58 -8.61 -13.56 0.54
CA LEU A 58 -7.30 -12.95 0.35
C LEU A 58 -6.35 -13.29 1.51
N PRO A 59 -5.04 -13.30 1.26
CA PRO A 59 -4.06 -13.62 2.31
C PRO A 59 -4.06 -12.55 3.40
N GLN A 60 -3.77 -12.97 4.63
CA GLN A 60 -3.57 -12.03 5.72
C GLN A 60 -2.21 -11.35 5.54
N PRO A 61 -2.15 -10.02 5.63
CA PRO A 61 -0.88 -9.31 5.52
C PRO A 61 -0.03 -9.46 6.77
N SER A 62 1.20 -8.98 6.70
CA SER A 62 2.11 -8.97 7.83
C SER A 62 1.59 -8.10 8.97
N LEU A 63 2.18 -8.23 10.16
CA LEU A 63 1.92 -7.34 11.29
C LEU A 63 2.35 -5.91 10.93
N THR A 64 1.80 -4.93 11.65
CA THR A 64 2.09 -3.51 11.38
C THR A 64 3.59 -3.22 11.52
N GLN A 65 4.06 -2.31 10.69
CA GLN A 65 5.47 -1.94 10.67
C GLN A 65 5.61 -0.47 10.24
N SER A 66 6.46 0.26 10.94
CA SER A 66 6.73 1.65 10.62
C SER A 66 7.65 1.77 9.40
N PHE A 67 7.38 2.77 8.56
CA PHE A 67 8.26 3.10 7.44
C PHE A 67 9.62 3.56 7.97
N SER A 68 10.69 3.05 7.39
CA SER A 68 12.05 3.37 7.81
C SER A 68 12.92 3.78 6.61
N ARG A 69 14.12 4.28 6.91
CA ARG A 69 15.07 4.69 5.86
C ARG A 69 15.40 3.54 4.88
N GLU A 70 15.46 2.32 5.36
CA GLU A 70 15.73 1.15 4.50
C GLU A 70 14.68 0.96 3.43
N ASP A 71 13.44 1.35 3.71
CA ASP A 71 12.32 1.17 2.78
C ASP A 71 12.44 2.08 1.54
N ILE A 72 13.24 3.14 1.61
CA ILE A 72 13.50 4.04 0.47
C ILE A 72 14.15 3.28 -0.69
N ASP A 73 14.87 2.21 -0.41
CA ASP A 73 15.55 1.42 -1.43
C ASP A 73 14.63 0.45 -2.18
N ALA A 74 13.35 0.38 -1.81
CA ALA A 74 12.39 -0.41 -2.55
C ALA A 74 12.30 0.06 -4.01
N ASN A 75 12.04 -0.85 -4.92
CA ASN A 75 11.90 -0.52 -6.34
C ASN A 75 10.77 0.47 -6.59
N ILE A 76 9.63 0.28 -5.91
CA ILE A 76 8.48 1.19 -5.99
C ILE A 76 7.84 1.32 -4.62
N ILE A 77 7.48 2.56 -4.27
CA ILE A 77 6.70 2.87 -3.07
C ILE A 77 5.40 3.52 -3.54
N LEU A 78 4.27 2.93 -3.18
CA LEU A 78 2.94 3.44 -3.52
C LEU A 78 2.20 3.86 -2.26
N THR A 79 1.91 5.16 -2.15
CA THR A 79 1.24 5.71 -0.98
C THR A 79 -0.28 5.80 -1.18
N MET A 80 -1.01 5.76 -0.09
CA MET A 80 -2.48 5.84 -0.14
C MET A 80 -2.97 7.27 -0.32
N SER A 81 -2.15 8.26 -0.01
CA SER A 81 -2.48 9.67 -0.19
C SER A 81 -1.26 10.48 -0.58
N LYS A 82 -1.51 11.69 -1.09
CA LYS A 82 -0.45 12.63 -1.43
C LYS A 82 0.34 13.06 -0.18
N SER A 83 -0.34 13.21 0.97
CA SER A 83 0.33 13.60 2.21
C SER A 83 1.38 12.57 2.62
N HIS A 84 1.11 11.28 2.48
CA HIS A 84 2.09 10.23 2.77
C HIS A 84 3.31 10.35 1.85
N LYS A 85 3.07 10.58 0.57
CA LYS A 85 4.15 10.78 -0.40
C LYS A 85 5.01 11.99 -0.03
N ASP A 86 4.38 13.12 0.29
CA ASP A 86 5.09 14.35 0.65
C ASP A 86 5.94 14.17 1.91
N ILE A 87 5.42 13.45 2.91
CA ILE A 87 6.15 13.15 4.14
C ILE A 87 7.40 12.33 3.83
N ILE A 88 7.27 11.26 3.03
CA ILE A 88 8.41 10.43 2.66
C ILE A 88 9.47 11.26 1.94
N LEU A 89 9.07 12.05 0.95
CA LEU A 89 10.00 12.87 0.17
C LEU A 89 10.68 13.95 1.01
N SER A 90 10.02 14.45 2.07
CA SER A 90 10.61 15.48 2.94
C SER A 90 11.50 14.90 4.04
N GLN A 91 11.16 13.74 4.60
CA GLN A 91 11.89 13.14 5.71
C GLN A 91 13.07 12.25 5.29
N TYR A 92 13.01 11.67 4.11
CA TYR A 92 13.99 10.67 3.65
C TYR A 92 14.68 11.17 2.37
N VAL A 93 15.22 12.39 2.41
CA VAL A 93 15.97 12.94 1.28
C VAL A 93 17.24 12.12 1.07
N THR A 94 17.43 11.63 -0.16
CA THR A 94 18.63 10.90 -0.57
C THR A 94 19.19 11.53 -1.85
N ASP A 95 20.44 11.18 -2.20
CA ASP A 95 21.07 11.68 -3.44
C ASP A 95 20.34 11.17 -4.69
N ALA A 96 19.70 10.00 -4.59
CA ALA A 96 18.87 9.44 -5.65
C ALA A 96 17.40 9.68 -5.32
N LEU A 97 16.61 10.11 -6.31
CA LEU A 97 15.17 10.25 -6.13
C LEU A 97 14.54 8.88 -6.01
N PRO A 98 13.84 8.59 -4.89
CA PRO A 98 13.13 7.32 -4.76
C PRO A 98 11.92 7.27 -5.69
N ASN A 99 11.51 6.07 -6.08
CA ASN A 99 10.30 5.88 -6.88
C ASN A 99 9.07 5.88 -5.96
N VAL A 100 8.64 7.06 -5.56
CA VAL A 100 7.48 7.25 -4.68
C VAL A 100 6.35 7.89 -5.47
N PHE A 101 5.21 7.20 -5.51
CA PHE A 101 3.99 7.68 -6.17
C PHE A 101 2.81 7.44 -5.26
N THR A 102 1.73 8.21 -5.41
CA THR A 102 0.46 7.75 -4.87
C THR A 102 -0.03 6.58 -5.73
N LEU A 103 -0.77 5.64 -5.14
CA LEU A 103 -1.36 4.55 -5.91
C LEU A 103 -2.23 5.10 -7.04
N SER A 104 -3.01 6.16 -6.76
CA SER A 104 -3.87 6.78 -7.77
C SER A 104 -3.08 7.36 -8.93
N GLU A 105 -2.06 8.19 -8.67
CA GLU A 105 -1.29 8.80 -9.77
C GLU A 105 -0.55 7.75 -10.60
N PHE A 106 -0.14 6.65 -9.99
CA PHE A 106 0.57 5.59 -10.68
C PHE A 106 -0.26 4.95 -11.80
N VAL A 107 -1.58 4.98 -11.65
CA VAL A 107 -2.52 4.43 -12.65
C VAL A 107 -3.31 5.52 -13.39
N GLY A 108 -2.89 6.79 -13.29
CA GLY A 108 -3.52 7.88 -14.04
C GLY A 108 -4.75 8.48 -13.39
N GLU A 109 -4.99 8.23 -12.12
CA GLU A 109 -6.10 8.80 -11.35
C GLU A 109 -5.59 9.92 -10.44
N VAL A 110 -6.50 10.68 -9.82
CA VAL A 110 -6.12 11.87 -9.04
C VAL A 110 -6.53 11.83 -7.57
N ASP A 111 -7.55 11.04 -7.21
CA ASP A 111 -8.11 11.07 -5.87
C ASP A 111 -7.30 10.22 -4.89
N ASP A 112 -7.10 10.75 -3.67
CA ASP A 112 -6.54 9.97 -2.58
C ASP A 112 -7.48 8.84 -2.19
N ILE A 113 -6.93 7.78 -1.59
CA ILE A 113 -7.72 6.69 -1.06
C ILE A 113 -8.31 7.11 0.28
N TYR A 114 -9.64 6.99 0.39
CA TYR A 114 -10.38 7.36 1.58
C TYR A 114 -9.90 6.58 2.80
N ASP A 115 -9.70 7.29 3.93
CA ASP A 115 -9.29 6.66 5.18
C ASP A 115 -10.51 6.14 5.94
N PRO A 116 -10.69 4.81 6.07
CA PRO A 116 -11.86 4.23 6.70
C PRO A 116 -11.78 4.19 8.23
N TYR A 117 -10.66 4.65 8.82
CA TYR A 117 -10.44 4.56 10.27
C TYR A 117 -11.59 5.20 11.04
N GLY A 118 -12.11 4.47 12.03
CA GLY A 118 -13.26 4.91 12.81
C GLY A 118 -14.61 4.70 12.13
N GLY A 119 -14.65 4.26 10.90
CA GLY A 119 -15.86 3.96 10.17
C GLY A 119 -16.39 2.56 10.42
N ASP A 120 -17.53 2.25 9.80
CA ASP A 120 -18.16 0.94 9.88
C ASP A 120 -17.66 0.01 8.76
N LYS A 121 -18.18 -1.20 8.73
CA LYS A 121 -17.79 -2.20 7.73
C LYS A 121 -18.10 -1.75 6.30
N PHE A 122 -19.19 -1.04 6.09
CA PHE A 122 -19.54 -0.51 4.77
C PHE A 122 -18.46 0.46 4.28
N THR A 123 -17.99 1.35 5.15
CA THR A 123 -16.91 2.30 4.83
C THR A 123 -15.63 1.58 4.48
N TYR A 124 -15.25 0.57 5.24
CA TYR A 124 -14.08 -0.25 4.94
C TYR A 124 -14.21 -0.98 3.62
N GLN A 125 -15.41 -1.50 3.32
CA GLN A 125 -15.65 -2.19 2.06
C GLN A 125 -15.51 -1.23 0.86
N GLN A 126 -15.97 0.00 0.99
CA GLN A 126 -15.81 1.01 -0.05
C GLN A 126 -14.32 1.33 -0.30
N THR A 127 -13.55 1.48 0.77
CA THR A 127 -12.11 1.70 0.67
C THR A 127 -11.42 0.50 0.02
N PHE A 128 -11.78 -0.71 0.43
CA PHE A 128 -11.28 -1.94 -0.19
C PHE A 128 -11.56 -1.95 -1.70
N ASN A 129 -12.78 -1.63 -2.10
CA ASN A 129 -13.16 -1.61 -3.52
C ASN A 129 -12.35 -0.58 -4.30
N GLN A 130 -12.13 0.59 -3.73
CA GLN A 130 -11.30 1.63 -4.36
C GLN A 130 -9.87 1.13 -4.58
N ILE A 131 -9.27 0.54 -3.56
CA ILE A 131 -7.89 0.00 -3.64
C ILE A 131 -7.83 -1.13 -4.67
N TYR A 132 -8.79 -2.04 -4.62
CA TYR A 132 -8.87 -3.17 -5.55
C TYR A 132 -8.91 -2.67 -7.00
N ASP A 133 -9.80 -1.73 -7.30
CA ASP A 133 -9.96 -1.19 -8.65
C ASP A 133 -8.67 -0.52 -9.14
N LEU A 134 -7.98 0.21 -8.27
CA LEU A 134 -6.71 0.86 -8.63
C LEU A 134 -5.60 -0.16 -8.90
N ILE A 135 -5.48 -1.17 -8.04
CA ILE A 135 -4.45 -2.21 -8.22
C ILE A 135 -4.69 -2.98 -9.51
N MET A 136 -5.96 -3.25 -9.86
CA MET A 136 -6.28 -3.93 -11.12
C MET A 136 -5.93 -3.11 -12.37
N LYS A 137 -5.72 -1.80 -12.23
CA LYS A 137 -5.25 -0.95 -13.33
C LYS A 137 -3.73 -0.93 -13.49
N ILE A 138 -2.99 -1.51 -12.56
CA ILE A 138 -1.53 -1.58 -12.67
C ILE A 138 -1.16 -2.59 -13.76
N ASP A 139 -0.40 -2.14 -14.76
CA ASP A 139 0.14 -3.02 -15.78
C ASP A 139 1.39 -3.73 -15.22
N PRO A 140 1.37 -5.07 -15.08
CA PRO A 140 2.54 -5.81 -14.59
C PRO A 140 3.80 -5.57 -15.39
N LYS A 141 3.67 -5.32 -16.69
CA LYS A 141 4.82 -5.03 -17.55
C LYS A 141 5.49 -3.72 -17.16
N VAL A 142 4.70 -2.70 -16.80
CA VAL A 142 5.24 -1.42 -16.36
C VAL A 142 6.06 -1.61 -15.08
N LEU A 143 5.56 -2.41 -14.13
CA LEU A 143 6.29 -2.72 -12.91
C LEU A 143 7.63 -3.39 -13.22
N LEU A 144 7.60 -4.45 -14.03
CA LEU A 144 8.76 -5.31 -14.25
C LEU A 144 9.79 -4.70 -15.21
N GLU A 145 9.39 -3.87 -16.15
CA GLU A 145 10.28 -3.33 -17.17
C GLU A 145 10.91 -1.99 -16.79
N ASN A 146 10.17 -1.15 -16.03
CA ASN A 146 10.60 0.21 -15.77
C ASN A 146 11.22 0.43 -14.38
N TYR A 147 11.06 -0.49 -13.44
CA TYR A 147 11.43 -0.27 -12.04
C TYR A 147 12.32 -1.35 -11.44
N ILE A 148 12.77 -2.30 -12.24
CA ILE A 148 13.72 -3.31 -11.77
C ILE A 148 15.15 -2.77 -11.76
#